data_916190c3412639f8443adb6de5781157
#
_entry.id   916190c3412639f8443adb6de5781157
#
_cell.length_a   1.000
_cell.length_b   1.000
_cell.length_c   1.000
_cell.angle_alpha   90.00
_cell.angle_beta   90.00
_cell.angle_gamma   90.00
#
_symmetry.space_group_name_H-M   'P 1'
#
loop_
_entity.id
_entity.type
_entity.pdbx_description
1 polymer ?
#
loop_
_entity_poly.entity_id
_entity_poly.type
_entity_poly.pdbx_seq_one_letter_code
_entity_poly.pdbx_strand_id
1 'polypeptide(L)'
;MVQRVYERVSEYFADCWVATDDERIEDAVKGFGGRVVMTSADHKSGTDRCAEALWRIEATAEQVFDVVVNIQGDEPFIAEEHLEKIKGAFSSDGTEIATLVKPFSADEDIANPNSPKVVLDKDGNAMYFSRSVIPYIRNKEREEWQESHVFYKHIGVYAWRTEVLRAVTRLPQGVLELAESLEQLRWIENGYRIKTVEVSTETVAVDTPEDLERVVAMMSHRV
;
A
#
# COMPACT_ATOMS: atom_id res chain seq x y z
N MET A 1 7.16 -11.50 12.66
CA MET A 1 6.24 -10.75 11.79
C MET A 1 6.76 -10.71 10.36
N VAL A 2 7.88 -10.06 10.08
CA VAL A 2 8.46 -9.93 8.72
C VAL A 2 8.62 -11.26 7.96
N GLN A 3 9.00 -12.36 8.62
CA GLN A 3 9.09 -13.68 8.00
C GLN A 3 7.76 -14.13 7.37
N ARG A 4 6.63 -13.95 8.07
CA ARG A 4 5.31 -14.33 7.55
C ARG A 4 4.91 -13.53 6.32
N VAL A 5 5.17 -12.21 6.34
CA VAL A 5 4.96 -11.35 5.17
C VAL A 5 5.82 -11.81 4.01
N TYR A 6 7.12 -12.02 4.26
CA TYR A 6 8.08 -12.48 3.23
C TYR A 6 7.67 -13.82 2.61
N GLU A 7 7.38 -14.82 3.43
CA GLU A 7 6.95 -16.14 2.96
C GLU A 7 5.69 -16.03 2.11
N ARG A 8 4.68 -15.28 2.58
CA ARG A 8 3.42 -15.08 1.84
C ARG A 8 3.64 -14.36 0.51
N VAL A 9 4.41 -13.28 0.50
CA VAL A 9 4.69 -12.50 -0.71
C VAL A 9 5.52 -13.31 -1.71
N SER A 10 6.46 -14.13 -1.23
CA SER A 10 7.33 -14.97 -2.08
C SER A 10 6.58 -16.06 -2.85
N GLU A 11 5.36 -16.43 -2.43
CA GLU A 11 4.50 -17.35 -3.19
C GLU A 11 4.00 -16.73 -4.51
N TYR A 12 3.90 -15.40 -4.58
CA TYR A 12 3.34 -14.65 -5.71
C TYR A 12 4.38 -13.88 -6.52
N PHE A 13 5.49 -13.51 -5.91
CA PHE A 13 6.56 -12.73 -6.51
C PHE A 13 7.90 -13.45 -6.37
N ALA A 14 8.50 -13.85 -7.51
CA ALA A 14 9.79 -14.55 -7.53
C ALA A 14 10.93 -13.67 -6.99
N ASP A 15 10.83 -12.35 -7.19
CA ASP A 15 11.79 -11.36 -6.72
C ASP A 15 11.21 -10.60 -5.51
N CYS A 16 11.31 -11.23 -4.33
CA CYS A 16 10.90 -10.66 -3.05
C CYS A 16 12.13 -10.31 -2.22
N TRP A 17 12.15 -9.10 -1.66
CA TRP A 17 13.22 -8.57 -0.83
C TRP A 17 12.66 -7.83 0.37
N VAL A 18 13.32 -7.94 1.51
CA VAL A 18 13.06 -7.07 2.66
C VAL A 18 14.00 -5.88 2.59
N ALA A 19 13.45 -4.66 2.51
CA ALA A 19 14.21 -3.42 2.60
C ALA A 19 14.15 -2.88 4.03
N THR A 20 15.27 -2.72 4.69
CA THR A 20 15.35 -2.29 6.10
C THR A 20 16.59 -1.45 6.36
N ASP A 21 16.55 -0.63 7.41
CA ASP A 21 17.69 0.09 7.99
C ASP A 21 18.13 -0.49 9.33
N ASP A 22 17.51 -1.58 9.78
CA ASP A 22 17.77 -2.20 11.09
C ASP A 22 18.52 -3.54 10.94
N GLU A 23 19.72 -3.63 11.49
CA GLU A 23 20.56 -4.83 11.46
C GLU A 23 19.89 -6.05 12.11
N ARG A 24 19.02 -5.84 13.12
CA ARG A 24 18.28 -6.94 13.76
C ARG A 24 17.28 -7.57 12.81
N ILE A 25 16.67 -6.75 11.93
CA ILE A 25 15.76 -7.23 10.87
C ILE A 25 16.58 -7.94 9.80
N GLU A 26 17.72 -7.37 9.40
CA GLU A 26 18.64 -8.00 8.45
C GLU A 26 19.04 -9.40 8.90
N ASP A 27 19.50 -9.53 10.17
CA ASP A 27 19.90 -10.81 10.75
C ASP A 27 18.74 -11.81 10.81
N ALA A 28 17.55 -11.34 11.19
CA ALA A 28 16.35 -12.17 11.22
C ALA A 28 15.99 -12.69 9.82
N VAL A 29 16.05 -11.83 8.79
CA VAL A 29 15.74 -12.21 7.41
C VAL A 29 16.75 -13.22 6.87
N LYS A 30 18.05 -13.00 7.11
CA LYS A 30 19.10 -13.95 6.76
C LYS A 30 18.91 -15.29 7.48
N GLY A 31 18.46 -15.25 8.75
CA GLY A 31 18.23 -16.43 9.59
C GLY A 31 17.19 -17.40 9.04
N PHE A 32 16.15 -16.90 8.33
CA PHE A 32 15.17 -17.76 7.65
C PHE A 32 15.42 -17.93 6.14
N GLY A 33 16.58 -17.46 5.64
CA GLY A 33 16.98 -17.62 4.23
C GLY A 33 16.29 -16.64 3.27
N GLY A 34 15.73 -15.55 3.78
CA GLY A 34 15.12 -14.49 2.97
C GLY A 34 16.19 -13.57 2.34
N ARG A 35 15.79 -12.87 1.27
CA ARG A 35 16.62 -11.83 0.64
C ARG A 35 16.37 -10.50 1.34
N VAL A 36 17.44 -9.80 1.67
CA VAL A 36 17.40 -8.51 2.36
C VAL A 36 18.33 -7.51 1.69
N VAL A 37 17.93 -6.25 1.69
CA VAL A 37 18.76 -5.12 1.27
C VAL A 37 18.71 -4.03 2.33
N MET A 38 19.90 -3.62 2.80
CA MET A 38 20.04 -2.51 3.74
C MET A 38 19.85 -1.19 2.98
N THR A 39 19.08 -0.27 3.58
CA THR A 39 18.77 1.06 3.05
C THR A 39 19.07 2.12 4.09
N SER A 40 19.10 3.41 3.69
CA SER A 40 19.34 4.50 4.63
C SER A 40 18.22 4.59 5.70
N ALA A 41 18.62 4.98 6.91
CA ALA A 41 17.68 5.33 7.98
C ALA A 41 17.02 6.70 7.78
N ASP A 42 17.50 7.52 6.82
CA ASP A 42 17.00 8.86 6.57
C ASP A 42 15.70 8.91 5.76
N HIS A 43 15.25 7.77 5.22
CA HIS A 43 14.01 7.70 4.45
C HIS A 43 12.80 8.06 5.29
N LYS A 44 11.99 8.99 4.76
CA LYS A 44 10.76 9.46 5.40
C LYS A 44 9.53 8.65 5.00
N SER A 45 9.62 7.89 3.90
CA SER A 45 8.52 7.09 3.39
C SER A 45 8.97 5.71 2.91
N GLY A 46 8.03 4.77 2.84
CA GLY A 46 8.23 3.47 2.23
C GLY A 46 8.55 3.56 0.74
N THR A 47 8.03 4.58 0.06
CA THR A 47 8.28 4.83 -1.36
C THR A 47 9.74 5.16 -1.62
N ASP A 48 10.34 6.07 -0.82
CA ASP A 48 11.76 6.43 -0.92
C ASP A 48 12.65 5.22 -0.63
N ARG A 49 12.29 4.42 0.39
CA ARG A 49 12.99 3.18 0.73
C ARG A 49 12.94 2.17 -0.41
N CYS A 50 11.78 2.00 -1.06
CA CYS A 50 11.64 1.12 -2.23
C CYS A 50 12.52 1.57 -3.40
N ALA A 51 12.63 2.87 -3.65
CA ALA A 51 13.47 3.40 -4.72
C ALA A 51 14.97 3.15 -4.48
N GLU A 52 15.45 3.33 -3.24
CA GLU A 52 16.83 2.98 -2.88
C GLU A 52 17.07 1.48 -2.96
N ALA A 53 16.15 0.68 -2.42
CA ALA A 53 16.23 -0.77 -2.46
C ALA A 53 16.36 -1.27 -3.91
N LEU A 54 15.48 -0.78 -4.79
CA LEU A 54 15.52 -1.10 -6.22
C LEU A 54 16.89 -0.79 -6.83
N TRP A 55 17.40 0.43 -6.61
CA TRP A 55 18.71 0.83 -7.14
C TRP A 55 19.84 -0.09 -6.66
N ARG A 56 19.85 -0.46 -5.38
CA ARG A 56 20.87 -1.36 -4.81
C ARG A 56 20.76 -2.78 -5.37
N ILE A 57 19.53 -3.28 -5.52
CA ILE A 57 19.27 -4.62 -6.05
C ILE A 57 19.69 -4.70 -7.51
N GLU A 58 19.30 -3.75 -8.34
CA GLU A 58 19.68 -3.71 -9.76
C GLU A 58 21.20 -3.63 -9.96
N ALA A 59 21.90 -2.85 -9.10
CA ALA A 59 23.35 -2.73 -9.17
C ALA A 59 24.09 -4.02 -8.80
N THR A 60 23.48 -4.91 -8.02
CA THR A 60 24.12 -6.16 -7.55
C THR A 60 23.67 -7.39 -8.33
N ALA A 61 22.41 -7.42 -8.79
CA ALA A 61 21.81 -8.59 -9.45
C ALA A 61 21.97 -8.56 -10.99
N GLU A 62 22.46 -7.46 -11.56
CA GLU A 62 22.51 -7.23 -13.03
C GLU A 62 21.14 -7.47 -13.71
N GLN A 63 20.06 -7.21 -12.98
CA GLN A 63 18.68 -7.42 -13.42
C GLN A 63 17.92 -6.10 -13.35
N VAL A 64 17.07 -5.85 -14.35
CA VAL A 64 16.17 -4.71 -14.41
C VAL A 64 14.75 -5.17 -14.13
N PHE A 65 14.00 -4.39 -13.40
CA PHE A 65 12.62 -4.67 -13.04
C PHE A 65 11.67 -3.66 -13.71
N ASP A 66 10.53 -4.15 -14.21
CA ASP A 66 9.51 -3.29 -14.84
C ASP A 66 8.59 -2.64 -13.82
N VAL A 67 8.32 -3.35 -12.71
CA VAL A 67 7.36 -2.94 -11.68
C VAL A 67 7.93 -3.24 -10.30
N VAL A 68 7.74 -2.31 -9.38
CA VAL A 68 8.02 -2.49 -7.95
C VAL A 68 6.70 -2.49 -7.19
N VAL A 69 6.52 -3.47 -6.30
CA VAL A 69 5.38 -3.57 -5.39
C VAL A 69 5.87 -3.36 -3.96
N ASN A 70 5.29 -2.40 -3.25
CA ASN A 70 5.56 -2.15 -1.84
C ASN A 70 4.50 -2.85 -0.97
N ILE A 71 4.94 -3.83 -0.20
CA ILE A 71 4.13 -4.49 0.83
C ILE A 71 4.73 -4.12 2.19
N GLN A 72 3.91 -3.62 3.08
CA GLN A 72 4.35 -3.22 4.41
C GLN A 72 4.72 -4.44 5.25
N GLY A 73 5.84 -4.36 5.99
CA GLY A 73 6.35 -5.46 6.81
C GLY A 73 5.53 -5.75 8.06
N ASP A 74 4.61 -4.89 8.41
CA ASP A 74 3.67 -4.94 9.54
C ASP A 74 2.26 -5.45 9.15
N GLU A 75 2.09 -5.92 7.91
CA GLU A 75 0.84 -6.51 7.40
C GLU A 75 0.91 -8.05 7.27
N PRO A 76 1.01 -8.81 8.37
CA PRO A 76 1.18 -10.27 8.33
C PRO A 76 -0.04 -11.02 7.77
N PHE A 77 -1.14 -10.33 7.52
CA PHE A 77 -2.39 -10.86 6.97
C PHE A 77 -2.68 -10.39 5.55
N ILE A 78 -1.64 -9.91 4.84
CA ILE A 78 -1.81 -9.63 3.40
C ILE A 78 -2.45 -10.84 2.71
N ALA A 79 -3.60 -10.62 2.08
CA ALA A 79 -4.35 -11.70 1.45
C ALA A 79 -3.82 -11.98 0.05
N GLU A 80 -4.00 -13.22 -0.41
CA GLU A 80 -3.76 -13.64 -1.80
C GLU A 80 -4.40 -12.68 -2.81
N GLU A 81 -5.68 -12.36 -2.58
CA GLU A 81 -6.43 -11.42 -3.41
C GLU A 81 -5.69 -10.09 -3.63
N HIS A 82 -5.04 -9.54 -2.58
CA HIS A 82 -4.28 -8.29 -2.69
C HIS A 82 -3.08 -8.45 -3.63
N LEU A 83 -2.32 -9.54 -3.47
CA LEU A 83 -1.11 -9.80 -4.24
C LEU A 83 -1.42 -10.09 -5.72
N GLU A 84 -2.44 -10.89 -6.00
CA GLU A 84 -2.87 -11.17 -7.36
C GLU A 84 -3.43 -9.93 -8.06
N LYS A 85 -4.31 -9.18 -7.38
CA LYS A 85 -4.96 -8.01 -7.94
C LYS A 85 -3.98 -6.86 -8.19
N ILE A 86 -3.06 -6.58 -7.26
CA ILE A 86 -2.05 -5.53 -7.49
C ILE A 86 -1.10 -5.90 -8.64
N LYS A 87 -0.70 -7.17 -8.74
CA LYS A 87 0.09 -7.68 -9.85
C LYS A 87 -0.66 -7.56 -11.19
N GLY A 88 -1.94 -7.95 -11.19
CA GLY A 88 -2.81 -7.89 -12.36
C GLY A 88 -3.05 -6.48 -12.90
N ALA A 89 -2.93 -5.44 -12.07
CA ALA A 89 -3.11 -4.04 -12.47
C ALA A 89 -2.16 -3.60 -13.59
N PHE A 90 -1.01 -4.25 -13.73
CA PHE A 90 0.02 -3.95 -14.74
C PHE A 90 -0.06 -4.81 -16.01
N SER A 91 -1.12 -5.59 -16.16
CA SER A 91 -1.38 -6.35 -17.40
C SER A 91 -1.69 -5.44 -18.61
N SER A 92 -2.01 -4.17 -18.37
CA SER A 92 -2.16 -3.16 -19.41
C SER A 92 -0.98 -2.19 -19.39
N ASP A 93 -0.49 -1.80 -20.58
CA ASP A 93 0.68 -0.92 -20.73
C ASP A 93 0.47 0.51 -20.19
N GLY A 94 -0.78 0.92 -19.95
CA GLY A 94 -1.11 2.28 -19.51
C GLY A 94 -1.08 2.50 -17.98
N THR A 95 -0.83 1.46 -17.17
CA THR A 95 -0.79 1.61 -15.71
C THR A 95 0.59 2.09 -15.26
N GLU A 96 0.65 3.29 -14.69
CA GLU A 96 1.86 3.90 -14.13
C GLU A 96 2.03 3.58 -12.65
N ILE A 97 0.95 3.80 -11.87
CA ILE A 97 0.86 3.54 -10.43
C ILE A 97 -0.42 2.77 -10.19
N ALA A 98 -0.38 1.81 -9.28
CA ALA A 98 -1.58 1.09 -8.83
C ALA A 98 -1.64 1.07 -7.30
N THR A 99 -2.87 1.04 -6.77
CA THR A 99 -3.16 0.83 -5.35
C THR A 99 -4.45 0.04 -5.18
N LEU A 100 -4.71 -0.41 -3.96
CA LEU A 100 -5.92 -1.17 -3.64
C LEU A 100 -6.96 -0.28 -2.95
N VAL A 101 -8.22 -0.59 -3.20
CA VAL A 101 -9.37 0.05 -2.54
C VAL A 101 -10.38 -1.00 -2.13
N LYS A 102 -11.11 -0.72 -1.05
CA LYS A 102 -12.20 -1.59 -0.58
C LYS A 102 -13.44 -0.75 -0.31
N PRO A 103 -14.64 -1.20 -0.75
CA PRO A 103 -15.89 -0.60 -0.29
C PRO A 103 -15.98 -0.64 1.23
N PHE A 104 -16.42 0.45 1.86
CA PHE A 104 -16.78 0.43 3.27
C PHE A 104 -17.98 -0.50 3.50
N SER A 105 -17.89 -1.37 4.51
CA SER A 105 -19.04 -2.15 4.98
C SER A 105 -20.02 -1.26 5.75
N ALA A 106 -21.27 -1.67 5.87
CA ALA A 106 -22.31 -0.86 6.50
C ALA A 106 -22.06 -0.61 8.01
N ASP A 107 -21.29 -1.47 8.65
CA ASP A 107 -20.89 -1.38 10.06
C ASP A 107 -19.59 -0.57 10.29
N GLU A 108 -18.92 -0.14 9.22
CA GLU A 108 -17.69 0.64 9.31
C GLU A 108 -17.99 2.14 9.36
N ASP A 109 -17.27 2.86 10.20
CA ASP A 109 -17.38 4.32 10.29
C ASP A 109 -16.61 5.02 9.16
N ILE A 110 -17.35 5.54 8.18
CA ILE A 110 -16.78 6.36 7.10
C ILE A 110 -16.15 7.66 7.60
N ALA A 111 -16.43 8.10 8.84
CA ALA A 111 -15.83 9.30 9.40
C ALA A 111 -14.45 9.06 10.02
N ASN A 112 -14.03 7.82 10.20
CA ASN A 112 -12.71 7.51 10.75
C ASN A 112 -11.58 8.12 9.89
N PRO A 113 -10.79 9.08 10.40
CA PRO A 113 -9.72 9.72 9.65
C PRO A 113 -8.54 8.79 9.36
N ASN A 114 -8.42 7.67 10.09
CA ASN A 114 -7.36 6.67 9.87
C ASN A 114 -7.68 5.73 8.70
N SER A 115 -8.90 5.77 8.19
CA SER A 115 -9.30 5.07 6.96
C SER A 115 -9.50 6.11 5.83
N PRO A 116 -8.46 6.49 5.07
CA PRO A 116 -8.59 7.48 4.02
C PRO A 116 -9.60 7.05 2.97
N LYS A 117 -10.47 7.97 2.58
CA LYS A 117 -11.46 7.78 1.51
C LYS A 117 -10.85 8.12 0.17
N VAL A 118 -11.32 7.48 -0.88
CA VAL A 118 -10.90 7.76 -2.24
C VAL A 118 -12.11 7.88 -3.16
N VAL A 119 -12.11 8.91 -4.00
CA VAL A 119 -13.10 9.09 -5.06
C VAL A 119 -12.49 8.60 -6.36
N LEU A 120 -13.26 7.81 -7.10
CA LEU A 120 -12.81 7.17 -8.34
C LEU A 120 -13.45 7.83 -9.55
N ASP A 121 -12.72 7.88 -10.67
CA ASP A 121 -13.29 8.20 -11.97
C ASP A 121 -14.02 6.97 -12.56
N LYS A 122 -14.67 7.16 -13.71
CA LYS A 122 -15.41 6.08 -14.41
C LYS A 122 -14.50 4.93 -14.91
N ASP A 123 -13.21 5.18 -15.03
CA ASP A 123 -12.22 4.21 -15.50
C ASP A 123 -11.51 3.52 -14.32
N GLY A 124 -11.91 3.85 -13.07
CA GLY A 124 -11.38 3.29 -11.85
C GLY A 124 -9.99 3.83 -11.49
N ASN A 125 -9.70 5.09 -11.84
CA ASN A 125 -8.52 5.77 -11.33
C ASN A 125 -8.90 6.66 -10.15
N ALA A 126 -7.99 6.84 -9.20
CA ALA A 126 -8.20 7.74 -8.09
C ALA A 126 -8.22 9.20 -8.56
N MET A 127 -9.28 9.91 -8.20
CA MET A 127 -9.39 11.35 -8.42
C MET A 127 -8.82 12.15 -7.26
N TYR A 128 -9.09 11.70 -6.03
CA TYR A 128 -8.59 12.33 -4.80
C TYR A 128 -8.70 11.37 -3.62
N PHE A 129 -7.76 11.52 -2.67
CA PHE A 129 -7.77 10.83 -1.38
C PHE A 129 -7.96 11.85 -0.26
N SER A 130 -8.76 11.52 0.76
CA SER A 130 -8.94 12.39 1.92
C SER A 130 -9.20 11.62 3.21
N ARG A 131 -8.74 12.16 4.32
CA ARG A 131 -9.17 11.70 5.65
C ARG A 131 -10.59 12.12 5.97
N SER A 132 -11.09 13.21 5.34
CA SER A 132 -12.49 13.62 5.40
C SER A 132 -13.39 12.66 4.63
N VAL A 133 -14.68 12.68 4.93
CA VAL A 133 -15.66 11.92 4.15
C VAL A 133 -15.89 12.61 2.80
N ILE A 134 -15.53 11.92 1.74
CA ILE A 134 -15.73 12.32 0.35
C ILE A 134 -16.32 11.14 -0.46
N PRO A 135 -17.27 11.41 -1.43
CA PRO A 135 -17.89 12.70 -1.73
C PRO A 135 -18.93 13.12 -0.68
N TYR A 136 -19.32 14.39 -0.67
CA TYR A 136 -20.46 14.87 0.10
C TYR A 136 -21.76 14.48 -0.61
N ILE A 137 -22.67 13.85 0.11
CA ILE A 137 -23.98 13.45 -0.43
C ILE A 137 -25.00 14.53 -0.12
N ARG A 138 -25.33 15.32 -1.12
CA ARG A 138 -26.32 16.40 -0.99
C ARG A 138 -27.74 15.85 -0.85
N ASN A 139 -28.57 16.51 -0.05
CA ASN A 139 -29.98 16.20 0.17
C ASN A 139 -30.25 14.85 0.88
N LYS A 140 -29.28 14.37 1.63
CA LYS A 140 -29.41 13.20 2.50
C LYS A 140 -28.79 13.47 3.87
N GLU A 141 -29.43 12.95 4.91
CA GLU A 141 -28.81 12.92 6.24
C GLU A 141 -27.59 12.00 6.22
N ARG A 142 -26.63 12.24 7.13
CA ARG A 142 -25.34 11.54 7.12
C ARG A 142 -25.48 10.04 7.31
N GLU A 143 -26.46 9.64 8.09
CA GLU A 143 -26.79 8.25 8.40
C GLU A 143 -27.23 7.45 7.15
N GLU A 144 -27.79 8.15 6.14
CA GLU A 144 -28.25 7.56 4.90
C GLU A 144 -27.17 7.51 3.79
N TRP A 145 -25.97 8.05 4.04
CA TRP A 145 -24.95 8.19 3.01
C TRP A 145 -24.46 6.86 2.47
N GLN A 146 -24.16 5.90 3.36
CA GLN A 146 -23.66 4.57 2.96
C GLN A 146 -24.72 3.72 2.25
N GLU A 147 -26.01 3.98 2.48
CA GLU A 147 -27.08 3.32 1.74
C GLU A 147 -27.25 3.90 0.31
N SER A 148 -26.85 5.15 0.11
CA SER A 148 -27.05 5.87 -1.14
C SER A 148 -25.84 5.94 -2.05
N HIS A 149 -24.65 5.66 -1.53
CA HIS A 149 -23.39 5.75 -2.28
C HIS A 149 -22.35 4.76 -1.73
N VAL A 150 -21.58 4.16 -2.63
CA VAL A 150 -20.46 3.30 -2.26
C VAL A 150 -19.25 4.17 -1.95
N PHE A 151 -18.87 4.24 -0.69
CA PHE A 151 -17.62 4.85 -0.26
C PHE A 151 -16.49 3.84 -0.34
N TYR A 152 -15.32 4.26 -0.85
CA TYR A 152 -14.14 3.44 -0.91
C TYR A 152 -13.11 3.89 0.11
N LYS A 153 -12.53 2.95 0.86
CA LYS A 153 -11.31 3.17 1.64
C LYS A 153 -10.09 2.71 0.88
N HIS A 154 -9.02 3.43 1.07
CA HIS A 154 -7.71 3.11 0.55
C HIS A 154 -7.04 2.00 1.37
N ILE A 155 -6.44 1.04 0.69
CA ILE A 155 -5.57 0.00 1.27
C ILE A 155 -4.14 0.33 0.87
N GLY A 156 -3.24 0.46 1.85
CA GLY A 156 -1.89 1.02 1.73
C GLY A 156 -0.86 0.21 0.91
N VAL A 157 -1.31 -0.62 -0.01
CA VAL A 157 -0.47 -1.37 -0.94
C VAL A 157 -0.30 -0.57 -2.23
N TYR A 158 0.94 -0.38 -2.65
CA TYR A 158 1.27 0.36 -3.86
C TYR A 158 2.17 -0.43 -4.79
N ALA A 159 2.00 -0.19 -6.08
CA ALA A 159 2.93 -0.64 -7.11
C ALA A 159 3.15 0.46 -8.15
N TRP A 160 4.37 0.50 -8.70
CA TRP A 160 4.78 1.52 -9.69
C TRP A 160 5.55 0.87 -10.82
N ARG A 161 5.41 1.43 -12.05
CA ARG A 161 6.47 1.25 -13.05
C ARG A 161 7.78 1.79 -12.48
N THR A 162 8.87 1.10 -12.74
CA THR A 162 10.21 1.43 -12.18
C THR A 162 10.63 2.87 -12.46
N GLU A 163 10.44 3.34 -13.70
CA GLU A 163 10.74 4.72 -14.08
C GLU A 163 9.84 5.73 -13.35
N VAL A 164 8.58 5.38 -13.09
CA VAL A 164 7.65 6.23 -12.35
C VAL A 164 8.04 6.30 -10.87
N LEU A 165 8.40 5.18 -10.23
CA LEU A 165 8.92 5.17 -8.87
C LEU A 165 10.12 6.12 -8.72
N ARG A 166 11.08 6.04 -9.66
CA ARG A 166 12.25 6.93 -9.68
C ARG A 166 11.92 8.40 -9.89
N ALA A 167 10.81 8.69 -10.60
CA ALA A 167 10.36 10.04 -10.84
C ALA A 167 9.63 10.63 -9.63
N VAL A 168 8.69 9.88 -9.04
CA VAL A 168 7.85 10.38 -7.93
C VAL A 168 8.65 10.60 -6.63
N THR A 169 9.71 9.85 -6.39
CA THR A 169 10.61 10.04 -5.24
C THR A 169 11.48 11.29 -5.34
N ARG A 170 11.57 11.93 -6.52
CA ARG A 170 12.28 13.20 -6.71
C ARG A 170 11.37 14.41 -6.57
N LEU A 171 10.07 14.20 -6.48
CA LEU A 171 9.12 15.31 -6.31
C LEU A 171 9.23 15.92 -4.91
N PRO A 172 9.20 17.24 -4.78
CA PRO A 172 9.07 17.87 -3.47
C PRO A 172 7.71 17.54 -2.86
N GLN A 173 7.62 17.57 -1.54
CA GLN A 173 6.34 17.37 -0.85
C GLN A 173 5.30 18.39 -1.34
N GLY A 174 4.10 17.88 -1.63
CA GLY A 174 2.99 18.68 -2.14
C GLY A 174 2.20 19.35 -1.01
N VAL A 175 1.44 20.38 -1.37
CA VAL A 175 0.59 21.11 -0.40
C VAL A 175 -0.52 20.22 0.13
N LEU A 176 -1.13 19.42 -0.72
CA LEU A 176 -2.21 18.49 -0.34
C LEU A 176 -1.66 17.31 0.49
N GLU A 177 -0.49 16.79 0.12
CA GLU A 177 0.21 15.77 0.91
C GLU A 177 0.44 16.24 2.34
N LEU A 178 0.95 17.44 2.53
CA LEU A 178 1.23 18.00 3.86
C LEU A 178 -0.06 18.25 4.66
N ALA A 179 -1.14 18.69 3.99
CA ALA A 179 -2.40 18.97 4.63
C ALA A 179 -3.11 17.70 5.13
N GLU A 180 -3.13 16.65 4.31
CA GLU A 180 -3.82 15.40 4.60
C GLU A 180 -2.89 14.34 5.22
N SER A 181 -1.56 14.55 5.20
CA SER A 181 -0.55 13.53 5.53
C SER A 181 -0.76 12.25 4.71
N LEU A 182 -0.96 12.42 3.39
CA LEU A 182 -1.19 11.36 2.41
C LEU A 182 -0.23 11.54 1.23
N GLU A 183 0.83 10.72 1.18
CA GLU A 183 1.92 10.85 0.20
C GLU A 183 1.43 10.81 -1.26
N GLN A 184 0.45 9.98 -1.57
CA GLN A 184 -0.08 9.81 -2.91
C GLN A 184 -0.73 11.06 -3.50
N LEU A 185 -1.08 12.04 -2.69
CA LEU A 185 -1.59 13.33 -3.18
C LEU A 185 -0.50 14.12 -3.90
N ARG A 186 0.78 13.99 -3.51
CA ARG A 186 1.92 14.55 -4.24
C ARG A 186 1.94 14.07 -5.69
N TRP A 187 1.67 12.79 -5.90
CA TRP A 187 1.69 12.21 -7.25
C TRP A 187 0.53 12.74 -8.09
N ILE A 188 -0.67 12.81 -7.52
CA ILE A 188 -1.86 13.38 -8.21
C ILE A 188 -1.64 14.87 -8.51
N GLU A 189 -1.09 15.67 -7.58
CA GLU A 189 -0.76 17.09 -7.79
C GLU A 189 0.21 17.28 -8.97
N ASN A 190 1.06 16.28 -9.25
CA ASN A 190 2.01 16.31 -10.37
C ASN A 190 1.53 15.58 -11.62
N GLY A 191 0.25 15.23 -11.71
CA GLY A 191 -0.41 14.70 -12.91
C GLY A 191 -0.27 13.20 -13.12
N TYR A 192 0.28 12.44 -12.16
CA TYR A 192 0.33 10.98 -12.24
C TYR A 192 -1.07 10.38 -12.01
N ARG A 193 -1.38 9.34 -12.78
CA ARG A 193 -2.61 8.57 -12.58
C ARG A 193 -2.36 7.38 -11.68
N ILE A 194 -3.25 7.21 -10.70
CA ILE A 194 -3.23 6.07 -9.79
C ILE A 194 -4.41 5.17 -10.15
N LYS A 195 -4.13 4.02 -10.75
CA LYS A 195 -5.13 2.98 -10.98
C LYS A 195 -5.52 2.36 -9.66
N THR A 196 -6.81 2.29 -9.37
CA THR A 196 -7.30 1.56 -8.20
C THR A 196 -7.80 0.18 -8.60
N VAL A 197 -7.58 -0.80 -7.73
CA VAL A 197 -8.08 -2.16 -7.88
C VAL A 197 -8.90 -2.52 -6.65
N GLU A 198 -10.16 -2.87 -6.86
CA GLU A 198 -11.07 -3.21 -5.78
C GLU A 198 -10.76 -4.59 -5.21
N VAL A 199 -10.72 -4.68 -3.88
CA VAL A 199 -10.55 -5.91 -3.11
C VAL A 199 -11.72 -6.11 -2.15
N SER A 200 -11.98 -7.35 -1.77
CA SER A 200 -13.05 -7.72 -0.84
C SER A 200 -12.57 -7.84 0.61
N THR A 201 -11.29 -8.12 0.80
CA THR A 201 -10.66 -8.32 2.10
C THR A 201 -9.87 -7.10 2.55
N GLU A 202 -9.65 -6.97 3.84
CA GLU A 202 -8.85 -5.92 4.46
C GLU A 202 -7.56 -6.50 5.02
N THR A 203 -6.48 -5.73 4.96
CA THR A 203 -5.26 -6.02 5.71
C THR A 203 -5.44 -5.60 7.17
N VAL A 204 -4.81 -6.32 8.07
CA VAL A 204 -4.72 -5.94 9.50
C VAL A 204 -3.27 -5.63 9.79
N ALA A 205 -2.95 -4.34 9.87
CA ALA A 205 -1.64 -3.88 10.30
C ALA A 205 -1.45 -4.14 11.80
N VAL A 206 -0.20 -4.34 12.20
CA VAL A 206 0.20 -4.55 13.60
C VAL A 206 1.12 -3.40 13.99
N ASP A 207 0.52 -2.29 14.43
CA ASP A 207 1.22 -1.07 14.81
C ASP A 207 1.51 -0.99 16.32
N THR A 208 0.69 -1.65 17.13
CA THR A 208 0.76 -1.60 18.59
C THR A 208 0.86 -2.99 19.21
N PRO A 209 1.34 -3.13 20.46
CA PRO A 209 1.30 -4.40 21.20
C PRO A 209 -0.12 -4.98 21.30
N GLU A 210 -1.13 -4.14 21.45
CA GLU A 210 -2.55 -4.52 21.50
C GLU A 210 -3.02 -5.13 20.15
N ASP A 211 -2.55 -4.58 19.02
CA ASP A 211 -2.81 -5.15 17.71
C ASP A 211 -2.20 -6.54 17.60
N LEU A 212 -0.97 -6.72 18.11
CA LEU A 212 -0.31 -8.03 18.10
C LEU A 212 -1.10 -9.07 18.92
N GLU A 213 -1.60 -8.71 20.10
CA GLU A 213 -2.43 -9.59 20.92
C GLU A 213 -3.72 -9.97 20.20
N ARG A 214 -4.39 -9.00 19.58
CA ARG A 214 -5.61 -9.21 18.78
C ARG A 214 -5.36 -10.19 17.64
N VAL A 215 -4.26 -10.01 16.94
CA VAL A 215 -3.84 -10.83 15.81
C VAL A 215 -3.52 -12.26 16.23
N VAL A 216 -2.80 -12.44 17.34
CA VAL A 216 -2.51 -13.76 17.91
C VAL A 216 -3.79 -14.50 18.30
N ALA A 217 -4.76 -13.78 18.90
CA ALA A 217 -6.06 -14.35 19.24
C ALA A 217 -6.83 -14.81 17.99
N MET A 218 -6.85 -14.00 16.90
CA MET A 218 -7.49 -14.38 15.64
C MET A 218 -6.88 -15.64 15.01
N MET A 219 -5.57 -15.82 15.13
CA MET A 219 -4.87 -17.01 14.62
C MET A 219 -5.20 -18.26 15.40
N SER A 220 -5.38 -18.15 16.72
CA SER A 220 -5.69 -19.28 17.59
C SER A 220 -7.09 -19.87 17.35
N HIS A 221 -8.00 -19.11 16.71
CA HIS A 221 -9.34 -19.55 16.37
C HIS A 221 -9.48 -20.13 14.94
N ARG A 222 -8.39 -20.18 14.16
CA ARG A 222 -8.37 -20.72 12.80
C ARG A 222 -7.69 -22.10 12.69
N VAL A 223 -7.39 -22.76 13.85
CA VAL A 223 -6.84 -24.13 13.93
C VAL A 223 -7.94 -25.12 14.27
#